data_191c7cc3dfeb41200a247b7ef0a60fdc
#
_entry.id   191c7cc3dfeb41200a247b7ef0a60fdc
#
_cell.length_a   1.000
_cell.length_b   1.000
_cell.length_c   1.000
_cell.angle_alpha   90.00
_cell.angle_beta   90.00
_cell.angle_gamma   90.00
#
_symmetry.space_group_name_H-M   'P 1'
#
loop_
_entity.id
_entity.type
_entity.pdbx_description
1 polymer ?
#
loop_
_entity_poly.entity_id
_entity_poly.type
_entity_poly.pdbx_seq_one_letter_code
_entity_poly.pdbx_strand_id
1 'polypeptide(L)'
;MNLELIATDAGRTLAGLLAGLAVFRGIELAFPQAGIPKPERNWLGLRIWLVYVAVQVALTAGVLALVGSNGLSPNVDPRQLLGLPTWVAAIVVGIAIILAKDFLFYWEHRIQHRWLWQWHAPHHAIRNLSATNSWHHWSEIAMFALMVSVPMSLLTPAFGPRPFLIGLILSWQPIYLHSATRLQLGPVLRRLVIDSRYHRIHHSLEPRHFDRNFGAATPLWDWLFGTAYFPGEDDWPEVGLAGVEEPTTVREWSTLPWRMAAAEQSVTPERSPMDRLPPIQSS
;
A
#
# COMPACT_ATOMS: atom_id res chain seq x y z
N MET A 1 -7.28 -28.70 7.70
CA MET A 1 -7.80 -27.36 7.43
C MET A 1 -8.92 -27.48 6.41
N ASN A 2 -10.10 -26.94 6.70
CA ASN A 2 -11.28 -27.11 5.84
C ASN A 2 -11.17 -26.15 4.64
N LEU A 3 -11.10 -26.71 3.41
CA LEU A 3 -11.01 -25.96 2.16
C LEU A 3 -12.22 -25.02 1.96
N GLU A 4 -13.41 -25.39 2.47
CA GLU A 4 -14.59 -24.53 2.45
C GLU A 4 -14.42 -23.27 3.29
N LEU A 5 -13.74 -23.36 4.44
CA LEU A 5 -13.46 -22.21 5.28
C LEU A 5 -12.52 -21.22 4.59
N ILE A 6 -11.47 -21.74 3.94
CA ILE A 6 -10.53 -20.91 3.17
C ILE A 6 -11.24 -20.23 2.00
N ALA A 7 -12.04 -20.97 1.25
CA ALA A 7 -12.79 -20.43 0.12
C ALA A 7 -13.80 -19.35 0.58
N THR A 8 -14.44 -19.55 1.72
CA THR A 8 -15.39 -18.60 2.30
C THR A 8 -14.69 -17.31 2.74
N ASP A 9 -13.54 -17.40 3.40
CA ASP A 9 -12.79 -16.23 3.86
C ASP A 9 -12.15 -15.47 2.68
N ALA A 10 -11.66 -16.17 1.67
CA ALA A 10 -11.18 -15.57 0.43
C ALA A 10 -12.31 -14.84 -0.31
N GLY A 11 -13.50 -15.45 -0.38
CA GLY A 11 -14.68 -14.83 -0.96
C GLY A 11 -15.13 -13.57 -0.21
N ARG A 12 -15.14 -13.59 1.11
CA ARG A 12 -15.46 -12.41 1.95
C ARG A 12 -14.43 -11.29 1.76
N THR A 13 -13.13 -11.64 1.71
CA THR A 13 -12.06 -10.68 1.47
C THR A 13 -12.23 -10.02 0.12
N LEU A 14 -12.44 -10.80 -0.93
CA LEU A 14 -12.66 -10.28 -2.28
C LEU A 14 -13.91 -9.38 -2.34
N ALA A 15 -15.02 -9.82 -1.75
CA ALA A 15 -16.24 -9.01 -1.68
C ALA A 15 -16.03 -7.69 -0.95
N GLY A 16 -15.30 -7.70 0.17
CA GLY A 16 -14.92 -6.50 0.92
C GLY A 16 -14.07 -5.53 0.10
N LEU A 17 -13.09 -6.04 -0.65
CA LEU A 17 -12.23 -5.24 -1.52
C LEU A 17 -13.02 -4.64 -2.69
N LEU A 18 -13.91 -5.41 -3.33
CA LEU A 18 -14.80 -4.91 -4.40
C LEU A 18 -15.76 -3.83 -3.88
N ALA A 19 -16.30 -4.01 -2.67
CA ALA A 19 -17.10 -2.98 -2.02
C ALA A 19 -16.32 -1.71 -1.76
N GLY A 20 -15.08 -1.80 -1.25
CA GLY A 20 -14.19 -0.66 -1.07
C GLY A 20 -13.90 0.06 -2.38
N LEU A 21 -13.61 -0.69 -3.44
CA LEU A 21 -13.39 -0.14 -4.77
C LEU A 21 -14.62 0.63 -5.27
N ALA A 22 -15.83 0.06 -5.12
CA ALA A 22 -17.06 0.72 -5.51
C ALA A 22 -17.33 2.00 -4.71
N VAL A 23 -17.08 1.97 -3.39
CA VAL A 23 -17.22 3.13 -2.48
C VAL A 23 -16.27 4.26 -2.89
N PHE A 24 -14.97 3.99 -3.00
CA PHE A 24 -14.01 5.05 -3.32
C PHE A 24 -14.13 5.54 -4.75
N ARG A 25 -14.50 4.67 -5.68
CA ARG A 25 -14.85 5.12 -7.04
C ARG A 25 -16.09 6.00 -7.04
N GLY A 26 -17.10 5.67 -6.27
CA GLY A 26 -18.28 6.52 -6.06
C GLY A 26 -17.92 7.89 -5.47
N ILE A 27 -17.02 7.91 -4.48
CA ILE A 27 -16.50 9.14 -3.87
C ILE A 27 -15.74 10.00 -4.89
N GLU A 28 -14.86 9.41 -5.70
CA GLU A 28 -14.14 10.11 -6.78
C GLU A 28 -15.11 10.77 -7.79
N LEU A 29 -16.18 10.07 -8.15
CA LEU A 29 -17.18 10.58 -9.09
C LEU A 29 -18.03 11.69 -8.48
N ALA A 30 -18.37 11.59 -7.18
CA ALA A 30 -19.18 12.58 -6.48
C ALA A 30 -18.37 13.81 -6.06
N PHE A 31 -17.09 13.63 -5.71
CA PHE A 31 -16.20 14.66 -5.20
C PHE A 31 -14.85 14.63 -5.91
N PRO A 32 -14.81 14.84 -7.24
CA PRO A 32 -13.57 14.77 -8.01
C PRO A 32 -12.62 15.90 -7.60
N GLN A 33 -11.33 15.62 -7.62
CA GLN A 33 -10.30 16.64 -7.49
C GLN A 33 -10.32 17.55 -8.74
N ALA A 34 -10.31 18.87 -8.53
CA ALA A 34 -10.29 19.85 -9.62
C ALA A 34 -8.99 19.72 -10.45
N GLY A 35 -9.11 19.93 -11.75
CA GLY A 35 -7.94 19.92 -12.68
C GLY A 35 -7.44 18.53 -13.07
N ILE A 36 -7.96 17.45 -12.50
CA ILE A 36 -7.63 16.09 -12.94
C ILE A 36 -8.61 15.72 -14.06
N PRO A 37 -8.12 15.26 -15.24
CA PRO A 37 -8.98 14.68 -16.25
C PRO A 37 -9.85 13.60 -15.59
N LYS A 38 -11.14 13.56 -15.94
CA LYS A 38 -12.00 12.46 -15.48
C LYS A 38 -11.26 11.16 -15.78
N PRO A 39 -11.06 10.31 -14.75
CA PRO A 39 -10.33 9.08 -14.99
C PRO A 39 -11.04 8.35 -16.13
N GLU A 40 -10.35 8.26 -17.24
CA GLU A 40 -10.81 7.44 -18.35
C GLU A 40 -11.12 6.04 -17.82
N ARG A 41 -11.98 5.29 -18.49
CA ARG A 41 -12.29 3.91 -18.13
C ARG A 41 -11.00 3.08 -18.22
N ASN A 42 -10.18 3.12 -17.17
CA ASN A 42 -8.94 2.35 -17.14
C ASN A 42 -9.24 0.89 -16.79
N TRP A 43 -9.70 0.17 -17.82
CA TRP A 43 -9.95 -1.27 -17.71
C TRP A 43 -8.67 -2.06 -17.45
N LEU A 44 -7.52 -1.53 -17.85
CA LEU A 44 -6.24 -2.16 -17.60
C LEU A 44 -5.94 -2.17 -16.09
N GLY A 45 -6.04 -1.01 -15.44
CA GLY A 45 -5.83 -0.89 -14.00
C GLY A 45 -6.73 -1.83 -13.21
N LEU A 46 -8.02 -1.88 -13.55
CA LEU A 46 -8.96 -2.79 -12.90
C LEU A 46 -8.60 -4.28 -13.11
N ARG A 47 -8.20 -4.68 -14.34
CA ARG A 47 -7.79 -6.07 -14.63
C ARG A 47 -6.54 -6.46 -13.86
N ILE A 48 -5.52 -5.61 -13.86
CA ILE A 48 -4.27 -5.84 -13.10
C ILE A 48 -4.60 -5.93 -11.61
N TRP A 49 -5.42 -5.01 -11.09
CA TRP A 49 -5.82 -5.01 -9.69
C TRP A 49 -6.56 -6.31 -9.29
N LEU A 50 -7.49 -6.79 -10.12
CA LEU A 50 -8.20 -8.04 -9.85
C LEU A 50 -7.25 -9.25 -9.80
N VAL A 51 -6.30 -9.33 -10.74
CA VAL A 51 -5.27 -10.39 -10.75
C VAL A 51 -4.39 -10.28 -9.51
N TYR A 52 -3.92 -9.08 -9.19
CA TYR A 52 -3.10 -8.84 -8.00
C TYR A 52 -3.81 -9.29 -6.73
N VAL A 53 -5.06 -8.86 -6.52
CA VAL A 53 -5.85 -9.22 -5.34
C VAL A 53 -6.09 -10.74 -5.28
N ALA A 54 -6.42 -11.39 -6.39
CA ALA A 54 -6.64 -12.83 -6.42
C ALA A 54 -5.38 -13.61 -6.01
N VAL A 55 -4.21 -13.22 -6.53
CA VAL A 55 -2.92 -13.83 -6.17
C VAL A 55 -2.57 -13.53 -4.71
N GLN A 56 -2.75 -12.32 -4.26
CA GLN A 56 -2.48 -11.93 -2.86
C GLN A 56 -3.36 -12.72 -1.88
N VAL A 57 -4.64 -12.87 -2.16
CA VAL A 57 -5.56 -13.67 -1.34
C VAL A 57 -5.13 -15.14 -1.31
N ALA A 58 -4.76 -15.72 -2.45
CA ALA A 58 -4.29 -17.10 -2.52
C ALA A 58 -2.99 -17.32 -1.74
N LEU A 59 -2.01 -16.41 -1.87
CA LEU A 59 -0.76 -16.47 -1.11
C LEU A 59 -0.98 -16.30 0.39
N THR A 60 -1.83 -15.35 0.78
CA THR A 60 -2.15 -15.15 2.20
C THR A 60 -2.82 -16.38 2.79
N ALA A 61 -3.77 -16.97 2.08
CA ALA A 61 -4.40 -18.23 2.49
C ALA A 61 -3.38 -19.38 2.61
N GLY A 62 -2.45 -19.50 1.67
CA GLY A 62 -1.36 -20.48 1.72
C GLY A 62 -0.42 -20.28 2.92
N VAL A 63 -0.03 -19.04 3.22
CA VAL A 63 0.80 -18.70 4.38
C VAL A 63 0.07 -19.03 5.68
N LEU A 64 -1.19 -18.63 5.82
CA LEU A 64 -2.00 -18.95 7.01
C LEU A 64 -2.17 -20.46 7.20
N ALA A 65 -2.33 -21.18 6.11
CA ALA A 65 -2.37 -22.63 6.12
C ALA A 65 -1.07 -23.24 6.67
N LEU A 66 0.06 -22.77 6.17
CA LEU A 66 1.38 -23.25 6.58
C LEU A 66 1.67 -22.91 8.05
N VAL A 67 1.40 -21.68 8.47
CA VAL A 67 1.60 -21.24 9.85
C VAL A 67 0.71 -22.02 10.82
N GLY A 68 -0.58 -22.17 10.50
CA GLY A 68 -1.52 -22.93 11.31
C GLY A 68 -1.17 -24.41 11.43
N SER A 69 -0.70 -25.05 10.35
CA SER A 69 -0.31 -26.47 10.35
C SER A 69 0.96 -26.75 11.17
N ASN A 70 1.83 -25.77 11.34
CA ASN A 70 3.09 -25.94 12.10
C ASN A 70 2.98 -25.52 13.58
N GLY A 71 1.78 -25.20 14.08
CA GLY A 71 1.58 -24.83 15.47
C GLY A 71 2.28 -23.54 15.89
N LEU A 72 2.62 -22.68 14.96
CA LEU A 72 3.32 -21.41 15.20
C LEU A 72 2.38 -20.32 15.76
N SER A 73 1.11 -20.65 15.94
CA SER A 73 0.14 -19.72 16.50
C SER A 73 0.33 -19.56 18.01
N PRO A 74 0.54 -18.36 18.55
CA PRO A 74 0.55 -18.14 19.98
C PRO A 74 -0.80 -18.55 20.59
N ASN A 75 -0.77 -19.30 21.69
CA ASN A 75 -1.99 -19.74 22.40
C ASN A 75 -2.54 -18.71 23.40
N VAL A 76 -2.02 -17.49 23.38
CA VAL A 76 -2.36 -16.44 24.34
C VAL A 76 -3.12 -15.34 23.63
N ASP A 77 -4.32 -15.03 24.09
CA ASP A 77 -5.07 -13.84 23.63
C ASP A 77 -4.52 -12.58 24.34
N PRO A 78 -3.84 -11.67 23.61
CA PRO A 78 -3.27 -10.47 24.21
C PRO A 78 -4.29 -9.59 24.93
N ARG A 79 -5.57 -9.67 24.54
CA ARG A 79 -6.65 -8.91 25.17
C ARG A 79 -6.84 -9.35 26.63
N GLN A 80 -6.61 -10.63 26.93
CA GLN A 80 -6.70 -11.17 28.28
C GLN A 80 -5.54 -10.72 29.18
N LEU A 81 -4.36 -10.45 28.56
CA LEU A 81 -3.18 -9.99 29.32
C LEU A 81 -3.30 -8.53 29.78
N LEU A 82 -4.13 -7.73 29.12
CA LEU A 82 -4.23 -6.30 29.43
C LEU A 82 -5.02 -5.98 30.68
N GLY A 83 -5.85 -6.92 31.20
CA GLY A 83 -6.71 -6.65 32.34
C GLY A 83 -7.74 -5.53 32.15
N LEU A 84 -8.01 -5.16 30.89
CA LEU A 84 -8.91 -4.09 30.48
C LEU A 84 -10.29 -4.65 30.11
N PRO A 85 -11.34 -3.81 30.12
CA PRO A 85 -12.63 -4.19 29.53
C PRO A 85 -12.42 -4.65 28.07
N THR A 86 -13.11 -5.72 27.68
CA THR A 86 -12.91 -6.40 26.37
C THR A 86 -12.92 -5.45 25.16
N TRP A 87 -13.81 -4.46 25.17
CA TRP A 87 -13.89 -3.49 24.07
C TRP A 87 -12.70 -2.53 24.04
N VAL A 88 -12.17 -2.10 25.21
CA VAL A 88 -10.97 -1.27 25.31
C VAL A 88 -9.75 -2.06 24.83
N ALA A 89 -9.61 -3.30 25.34
CA ALA A 89 -8.54 -4.18 24.92
C ALA A 89 -8.56 -4.44 23.41
N ALA A 90 -9.75 -4.61 22.80
CA ALA A 90 -9.90 -4.78 21.36
C ALA A 90 -9.44 -3.55 20.58
N ILE A 91 -9.72 -2.33 21.06
CA ILE A 91 -9.25 -1.08 20.44
C ILE A 91 -7.73 -0.97 20.52
N VAL A 92 -7.15 -1.17 21.71
CA VAL A 92 -5.70 -1.08 21.95
C VAL A 92 -4.95 -2.08 21.05
N VAL A 93 -5.39 -3.32 21.06
CA VAL A 93 -4.80 -4.37 20.22
C VAL A 93 -5.00 -4.08 18.75
N GLY A 94 -6.15 -3.55 18.34
CA GLY A 94 -6.42 -3.15 16.97
C GLY A 94 -5.47 -2.05 16.48
N ILE A 95 -5.26 -1.03 17.30
CA ILE A 95 -4.28 0.04 17.01
C ILE A 95 -2.87 -0.56 16.90
N ALA A 96 -2.47 -1.43 17.82
CA ALA A 96 -1.17 -2.08 17.79
C ALA A 96 -0.96 -2.91 16.50
N ILE A 97 -1.98 -3.63 16.03
CA ILE A 97 -1.95 -4.38 14.77
C ILE A 97 -1.77 -3.42 13.57
N ILE A 98 -2.52 -2.32 13.55
CA ILE A 98 -2.40 -1.31 12.48
C ILE A 98 -0.98 -0.74 12.45
N LEU A 99 -0.46 -0.32 13.60
CA LEU A 99 0.88 0.25 13.72
C LEU A 99 1.97 -0.76 13.35
N ALA A 100 1.86 -2.01 13.79
CA ALA A 100 2.82 -3.05 13.45
C ALA A 100 2.83 -3.35 11.93
N LYS A 101 1.65 -3.47 11.32
CA LYS A 101 1.53 -3.67 9.87
C LYS A 101 2.11 -2.48 9.12
N ASP A 102 1.79 -1.26 9.53
CA ASP A 102 2.27 -0.04 8.90
C ASP A 102 3.80 0.13 9.05
N PHE A 103 4.37 -0.28 10.18
CA PHE A 103 5.82 -0.34 10.37
C PHE A 103 6.51 -1.29 9.39
N LEU A 104 5.98 -2.50 9.25
CA LEU A 104 6.52 -3.47 8.31
C LEU A 104 6.40 -2.99 6.86
N PHE A 105 5.25 -2.41 6.52
CA PHE A 105 5.01 -1.82 5.20
C PHE A 105 5.94 -0.63 4.94
N TYR A 106 6.14 0.26 5.90
CA TYR A 106 7.05 1.40 5.77
C TYR A 106 8.47 0.93 5.38
N TRP A 107 8.98 -0.10 6.06
CA TRP A 107 10.32 -0.63 5.75
C TRP A 107 10.36 -1.39 4.44
N GLU A 108 9.34 -2.18 4.15
CA GLU A 108 9.19 -2.87 2.87
C GLU A 108 9.21 -1.86 1.71
N HIS A 109 8.41 -0.81 1.79
CA HIS A 109 8.28 0.24 0.80
C HIS A 109 9.61 1.03 0.65
N ARG A 110 10.24 1.38 1.76
CA ARG A 110 11.55 2.05 1.75
C ARG A 110 12.67 1.19 1.16
N ILE A 111 12.64 -0.11 1.39
CA ILE A 111 13.53 -1.10 0.79
C ILE A 111 13.30 -1.17 -0.73
N GLN A 112 12.05 -1.17 -1.17
CA GLN A 112 11.71 -1.12 -2.59
C GLN A 112 12.32 0.11 -3.27
N HIS A 113 12.17 1.29 -2.69
CA HIS A 113 12.78 2.51 -3.21
C HIS A 113 14.30 2.46 -3.23
N ARG A 114 14.93 1.92 -2.19
CA ARG A 114 16.38 1.96 -2.04
C ARG A 114 17.13 0.92 -2.85
N TRP A 115 16.60 -0.31 -2.92
CA TRP A 115 17.33 -1.46 -3.48
C TRP A 115 16.56 -2.23 -4.55
N LEU A 116 15.25 -2.05 -4.62
CA LEU A 116 14.37 -2.81 -5.49
C LEU A 116 13.55 -1.91 -6.41
N TRP A 117 14.04 -0.68 -6.65
CA TRP A 117 13.34 0.36 -7.42
C TRP A 117 12.84 -0.13 -8.77
N GLN A 118 13.65 -0.91 -9.48
CA GLN A 118 13.29 -1.50 -10.76
C GLN A 118 11.92 -2.23 -10.73
N TRP A 119 11.60 -2.86 -9.61
CA TRP A 119 10.37 -3.64 -9.45
C TRP A 119 9.20 -2.80 -8.94
N HIS A 120 9.48 -1.72 -8.24
CA HIS A 120 8.49 -0.79 -7.69
C HIS A 120 8.18 0.38 -8.63
N ALA A 121 9.11 0.79 -9.47
CA ALA A 121 8.95 1.86 -10.43
C ALA A 121 7.73 1.72 -11.37
N PRO A 122 7.29 0.52 -11.79
CA PRO A 122 6.03 0.37 -12.50
C PRO A 122 4.84 0.98 -11.76
N HIS A 123 4.77 0.86 -10.43
CA HIS A 123 3.75 1.48 -9.62
C HIS A 123 3.82 3.02 -9.68
N HIS A 124 5.01 3.58 -9.69
CA HIS A 124 5.23 5.03 -9.86
C HIS A 124 5.01 5.53 -11.28
N ALA A 125 4.98 4.66 -12.30
CA ALA A 125 4.72 5.06 -13.68
C ALA A 125 3.25 5.45 -13.93
N ILE A 126 2.35 5.24 -12.98
CA ILE A 126 0.94 5.59 -13.08
C ILE A 126 0.79 7.12 -13.03
N ARG A 127 0.25 7.70 -14.10
CA ARG A 127 0.01 9.15 -14.22
C ARG A 127 -1.41 9.55 -13.76
N ASN A 128 -2.36 8.64 -13.88
CA ASN A 128 -3.76 8.85 -13.51
C ASN A 128 -4.13 8.01 -12.29
N LEU A 129 -3.49 8.28 -11.14
CA LEU A 129 -3.82 7.61 -9.88
C LEU A 129 -5.30 7.76 -9.56
N SER A 130 -5.96 6.64 -9.30
CA SER A 130 -7.35 6.57 -8.88
C SER A 130 -7.63 5.28 -8.11
N ALA A 131 -8.77 5.18 -7.47
CA ALA A 131 -9.20 3.96 -6.79
C ALA A 131 -9.15 2.71 -7.69
N THR A 132 -9.33 2.88 -9.01
CA THR A 132 -9.27 1.79 -10.01
C THR A 132 -7.94 1.71 -10.76
N ASN A 133 -7.01 2.61 -10.51
CA ASN A 133 -5.71 2.68 -11.16
C ASN A 133 -4.61 2.90 -10.12
N SER A 134 -4.34 1.85 -9.34
CA SER A 134 -3.37 1.82 -8.24
C SER A 134 -2.64 0.47 -8.22
N TRP A 135 -2.33 -0.04 -9.41
CA TRP A 135 -1.74 -1.36 -9.56
C TRP A 135 -0.26 -1.39 -9.18
N HIS A 136 0.15 -2.53 -8.67
CA HIS A 136 1.54 -2.88 -8.37
C HIS A 136 2.03 -3.92 -9.37
N HIS A 137 3.34 -4.03 -9.54
CA HIS A 137 3.92 -5.11 -10.34
C HIS A 137 3.76 -6.45 -9.58
N TRP A 138 3.58 -7.55 -10.32
CA TRP A 138 3.36 -8.87 -9.70
C TRP A 138 4.52 -9.34 -8.80
N SER A 139 5.77 -8.88 -9.03
CA SER A 139 6.90 -9.17 -8.16
C SER A 139 6.74 -8.61 -6.74
N GLU A 140 6.01 -7.50 -6.58
CA GLU A 140 5.77 -6.87 -5.27
C GLU A 140 4.88 -7.74 -4.39
N ILE A 141 4.06 -8.62 -4.98
CA ILE A 141 3.24 -9.58 -4.22
C ILE A 141 4.12 -10.48 -3.35
N ALA A 142 5.24 -10.98 -3.91
CA ALA A 142 6.16 -11.84 -3.17
C ALA A 142 6.89 -11.05 -2.06
N MET A 143 7.31 -9.81 -2.33
CA MET A 143 7.95 -8.94 -1.34
C MET A 143 7.00 -8.62 -0.18
N PHE A 144 5.79 -8.20 -0.50
CA PHE A 144 4.76 -7.93 0.50
C PHE A 144 4.40 -9.20 1.31
N ALA A 145 4.32 -10.36 0.66
CA ALA A 145 4.08 -11.62 1.35
C ALA A 145 5.18 -11.93 2.36
N LEU A 146 6.45 -11.81 1.97
CA LEU A 146 7.59 -12.13 2.84
C LEU A 146 7.80 -11.10 3.95
N MET A 147 7.70 -9.80 3.64
CA MET A 147 8.09 -8.74 4.57
C MET A 147 6.92 -8.25 5.44
N VAL A 148 5.68 -8.43 4.98
CA VAL A 148 4.49 -7.97 5.72
C VAL A 148 3.58 -9.12 6.10
N SER A 149 3.11 -9.93 5.13
CA SER A 149 2.09 -10.94 5.42
C SER A 149 2.58 -12.06 6.33
N VAL A 150 3.78 -12.60 6.11
CA VAL A 150 4.37 -13.65 6.95
C VAL A 150 4.62 -13.15 8.37
N PRO A 151 5.36 -12.03 8.61
CA PRO A 151 5.52 -11.51 9.97
C PRO A 151 4.20 -11.21 10.67
N MET A 152 3.24 -10.58 9.97
CA MET A 152 1.92 -10.32 10.54
C MET A 152 1.15 -11.59 10.88
N SER A 153 1.28 -12.66 10.09
CA SER A 153 0.64 -13.93 10.39
C SER A 153 1.24 -14.63 11.61
N LEU A 154 2.49 -14.39 11.92
CA LEU A 154 3.15 -14.85 13.14
C LEU A 154 2.77 -14.02 14.37
N LEU A 155 2.53 -12.72 14.17
CA LEU A 155 2.18 -11.81 15.26
C LEU A 155 0.69 -11.84 15.63
N THR A 156 -0.19 -12.14 14.67
CA THR A 156 -1.65 -11.98 14.85
C THR A 156 -2.50 -13.23 15.10
N PRO A 157 -1.99 -14.47 15.13
CA PRO A 157 -2.84 -15.66 15.28
C PRO A 157 -3.62 -15.68 16.60
N ALA A 158 -3.07 -15.06 17.64
CA ALA A 158 -3.65 -15.02 18.97
C ALA A 158 -4.89 -14.10 19.11
N PHE A 159 -5.17 -13.27 18.12
CA PHE A 159 -6.21 -12.24 18.27
C PHE A 159 -7.64 -12.73 18.00
N GLY A 160 -7.81 -14.01 17.73
CA GLY A 160 -9.13 -14.56 17.37
C GLY A 160 -9.66 -13.99 16.05
N PRO A 161 -10.96 -14.08 15.76
CA PRO A 161 -11.52 -13.46 14.56
C PRO A 161 -11.19 -11.97 14.60
N ARG A 162 -10.47 -11.51 13.57
CA ARG A 162 -10.07 -10.10 13.44
C ARG A 162 -11.31 -9.24 13.56
N PRO A 163 -11.31 -8.18 14.38
CA PRO A 163 -12.40 -7.25 14.38
C PRO A 163 -12.67 -6.82 12.93
N PHE A 164 -13.87 -7.08 12.45
CA PHE A 164 -14.27 -6.83 11.05
C PHE A 164 -13.85 -5.43 10.56
N LEU A 165 -14.04 -4.42 11.42
CA LEU A 165 -13.66 -3.04 11.12
C LEU A 165 -12.17 -2.85 10.87
N ILE A 166 -11.28 -3.53 11.61
CA ILE A 166 -9.83 -3.43 11.38
C ILE A 166 -9.46 -4.04 10.03
N GLY A 167 -10.01 -5.21 9.72
CA GLY A 167 -9.82 -5.83 8.42
C GLY A 167 -10.29 -4.93 7.27
N LEU A 168 -11.44 -4.27 7.45
CA LEU A 168 -11.99 -3.33 6.49
C LEU A 168 -11.08 -2.11 6.29
N ILE A 169 -10.65 -1.45 7.38
CA ILE A 169 -9.74 -0.31 7.34
C ILE A 169 -8.46 -0.69 6.59
N LEU A 170 -7.81 -1.79 6.98
CA LEU A 170 -6.55 -2.23 6.38
C LEU A 170 -6.67 -2.64 4.91
N SER A 171 -7.86 -3.02 4.46
CA SER A 171 -8.14 -3.40 3.07
C SER A 171 -8.55 -2.21 2.21
N TRP A 172 -9.24 -1.23 2.77
CA TRP A 172 -9.79 -0.10 2.03
C TRP A 172 -8.83 1.08 1.95
N GLN A 173 -7.92 1.20 2.92
CA GLN A 173 -6.99 2.32 2.98
C GLN A 173 -6.11 2.43 1.72
N PRO A 174 -5.47 1.37 1.19
CA PRO A 174 -4.69 1.49 -0.05
C PRO A 174 -5.52 2.02 -1.24
N ILE A 175 -6.80 1.66 -1.31
CA ILE A 175 -7.70 2.17 -2.34
C ILE A 175 -7.94 3.68 -2.17
N TYR A 176 -8.16 4.11 -0.92
CA TYR A 176 -8.32 5.53 -0.58
C TYR A 176 -7.06 6.35 -0.89
N LEU A 177 -5.87 5.83 -0.55
CA LEU A 177 -4.61 6.53 -0.75
C LEU A 177 -4.36 6.93 -2.21
N HIS A 178 -4.81 6.11 -3.15
CA HIS A 178 -4.67 6.37 -4.58
C HIS A 178 -5.86 7.14 -5.18
N SER A 179 -6.91 7.40 -4.40
CA SER A 179 -8.13 8.03 -4.90
C SER A 179 -7.90 9.49 -5.29
N ALA A 180 -8.39 9.87 -6.47
CA ALA A 180 -8.37 11.23 -6.99
C ALA A 180 -9.58 12.03 -6.50
N THR A 181 -9.70 12.18 -5.19
CA THR A 181 -10.82 12.89 -4.56
C THR A 181 -10.38 14.16 -3.85
N ARG A 182 -11.25 15.19 -3.86
CA ARG A 182 -11.07 16.40 -3.04
C ARG A 182 -11.44 16.23 -1.56
N LEU A 183 -12.05 15.09 -1.21
CA LEU A 183 -12.32 14.74 0.17
C LEU A 183 -11.02 14.31 0.86
N GLN A 184 -10.51 15.20 1.68
CA GLN A 184 -9.24 15.02 2.37
C GLN A 184 -9.44 15.19 3.87
N LEU A 185 -8.54 14.57 4.63
CA LEU A 185 -8.52 14.76 6.07
C LEU A 185 -8.07 16.20 6.40
N GLY A 186 -8.73 16.80 7.37
CA GLY A 186 -8.32 18.12 7.87
C GLY A 186 -6.95 18.10 8.54
N PRO A 187 -6.36 19.28 8.85
CA PRO A 187 -4.96 19.43 9.27
C PRO A 187 -4.61 18.65 10.55
N VAL A 188 -5.57 18.36 11.39
CA VAL A 188 -5.36 17.56 12.61
C VAL A 188 -5.35 16.07 12.30
N LEU A 189 -6.39 15.56 11.59
CA LEU A 189 -6.52 14.12 11.32
C LEU A 189 -5.43 13.58 10.40
N ARG A 190 -4.96 14.35 9.42
CA ARG A 190 -3.87 13.92 8.52
C ARG A 190 -2.50 13.78 9.21
N ARG A 191 -2.37 14.27 10.45
CA ARG A 191 -1.18 14.00 11.29
C ARG A 191 -1.25 12.65 12.01
N LEU A 192 -2.42 12.03 12.02
CA LEU A 192 -2.67 10.74 12.64
C LEU A 192 -2.90 9.64 11.61
N VAL A 193 -3.58 9.98 10.51
CA VAL A 193 -3.97 9.05 9.45
C VAL A 193 -3.58 9.65 8.10
N ILE A 194 -2.99 8.85 7.25
CA ILE A 194 -2.60 9.24 5.89
C ILE A 194 -3.84 9.40 5.00
N ASP A 195 -3.87 10.47 4.23
CA ASP A 195 -4.87 10.71 3.18
C ASP A 195 -4.29 10.58 1.76
N SER A 196 -5.15 10.67 0.76
CA SER A 196 -4.76 10.52 -0.65
C SER A 196 -3.77 11.61 -1.11
N ARG A 197 -3.82 12.82 -0.53
CA ARG A 197 -2.88 13.89 -0.84
C ARG A 197 -1.49 13.62 -0.28
N TYR A 198 -1.39 13.08 0.94
CA TYR A 198 -0.13 12.69 1.55
C TYR A 198 0.58 11.62 0.70
N HIS A 199 -0.17 10.62 0.25
CA HIS A 199 0.39 9.57 -0.59
C HIS A 199 0.66 10.03 -2.02
N ARG A 200 -0.09 11.01 -2.53
CA ARG A 200 0.18 11.62 -3.84
C ARG A 200 1.53 12.34 -3.88
N ILE A 201 1.98 12.95 -2.77
CA ILE A 201 3.35 13.49 -2.66
C ILE A 201 4.39 12.42 -2.94
N HIS A 202 4.18 11.20 -2.43
CA HIS A 202 5.06 10.06 -2.64
C HIS A 202 5.20 9.69 -4.14
N HIS A 203 4.14 9.81 -4.92
CA HIS A 203 4.13 9.57 -6.38
C HIS A 203 4.54 10.77 -7.23
N SER A 204 4.91 11.89 -6.63
CA SER A 204 5.15 13.16 -7.31
C SER A 204 6.36 13.12 -8.23
N LEU A 205 6.26 13.84 -9.35
CA LEU A 205 7.38 14.12 -10.27
C LEU A 205 8.35 15.18 -9.74
N GLU A 206 8.00 15.88 -8.63
CA GLU A 206 8.81 16.96 -8.10
C GLU A 206 9.98 16.42 -7.26
N PRO A 207 11.25 16.79 -7.52
CA PRO A 207 12.42 16.27 -6.80
C PRO A 207 12.38 16.49 -5.29
N ARG A 208 11.71 17.55 -4.79
CA ARG A 208 11.57 17.82 -3.35
C ARG A 208 10.73 16.77 -2.61
N HIS A 209 9.97 15.97 -3.35
CA HIS A 209 9.08 14.93 -2.82
C HIS A 209 9.68 13.52 -2.91
N PHE A 210 10.85 13.37 -3.57
CA PHE A 210 11.45 12.06 -3.72
C PHE A 210 11.84 11.48 -2.37
N ASP A 211 11.63 10.18 -2.21
CA ASP A 211 11.88 9.43 -0.98
C ASP A 211 11.16 9.98 0.26
N ARG A 212 9.93 10.48 0.07
CA ARG A 212 9.02 10.93 1.11
C ARG A 212 7.79 10.04 1.21
N ASN A 213 7.20 10.02 2.40
CA ASN A 213 5.85 9.50 2.64
C ASN A 213 5.66 8.01 2.31
N PHE A 214 6.48 7.15 2.91
CA PHE A 214 6.45 5.70 2.70
C PHE A 214 5.34 4.97 3.45
N GLY A 215 4.78 5.56 4.51
CA GLY A 215 3.72 4.96 5.31
C GLY A 215 2.42 4.78 4.53
N ALA A 216 1.57 3.85 4.98
CA ALA A 216 0.24 3.61 4.40
C ALA A 216 -0.91 3.93 5.36
N ALA A 217 -0.76 3.75 6.67
CA ALA A 217 -1.83 3.95 7.64
C ALA A 217 -1.66 5.25 8.43
N THR A 218 -0.44 5.53 8.89
CA THR A 218 -0.13 6.69 9.72
C THR A 218 1.18 7.33 9.28
N PRO A 219 1.32 8.67 9.34
CA PRO A 219 2.59 9.34 9.08
C PRO A 219 3.62 9.17 10.20
N LEU A 220 3.32 8.39 11.24
CA LEU A 220 4.17 8.19 12.42
C LEU A 220 5.58 7.72 12.05
N TRP A 221 5.66 6.71 11.19
CA TRP A 221 6.95 6.12 10.81
C TRP A 221 7.74 7.05 9.91
N ASP A 222 7.07 7.74 8.99
CA ASP A 222 7.69 8.79 8.17
C ASP A 222 8.23 9.93 9.03
N TRP A 223 7.48 10.35 10.04
CA TRP A 223 7.91 11.38 10.98
C TRP A 223 9.10 10.90 11.82
N LEU A 224 9.02 9.69 12.36
CA LEU A 224 10.06 9.13 13.23
C LEU A 224 11.39 8.94 12.48
N PHE A 225 11.34 8.54 11.20
CA PHE A 225 12.52 8.27 10.37
C PHE A 225 12.86 9.41 9.40
N GLY A 226 12.26 10.59 9.56
CA GLY A 226 12.62 11.81 8.84
C GLY A 226 12.21 11.85 7.37
N THR A 227 11.25 11.01 6.95
CA THR A 227 10.73 10.96 5.58
C THR A 227 9.37 11.63 5.40
N ALA A 228 8.76 12.16 6.48
CA ALA A 228 7.48 12.84 6.40
C ALA A 228 7.57 14.15 5.61
N TYR A 229 6.65 14.34 4.68
CA TYR A 229 6.36 15.61 4.02
C TYR A 229 4.85 15.85 4.09
N PHE A 230 4.44 16.83 4.89
CA PHE A 230 3.03 17.17 5.01
C PHE A 230 2.65 18.18 3.92
N PRO A 231 1.77 17.79 2.98
CA PRO A 231 1.37 18.69 1.90
C PRO A 231 0.62 19.91 2.41
N GLY A 232 0.82 21.05 1.77
CA GLY A 232 0.01 22.26 1.92
C GLY A 232 -1.42 22.04 1.42
N GLU A 233 -2.28 23.05 1.56
CA GLU A 233 -3.69 22.93 1.16
C GLU A 233 -3.84 22.78 -0.36
N ASP A 234 -2.96 23.42 -1.13
CA ASP A 234 -2.97 23.43 -2.59
C ASP A 234 -2.00 22.44 -3.22
N ASP A 235 -1.24 21.68 -2.41
CA ASP A 235 -0.27 20.70 -2.93
C ASP A 235 -1.00 19.50 -3.53
N TRP A 236 -1.09 19.50 -4.86
CA TRP A 236 -1.61 18.38 -5.65
C TRP A 236 -0.71 18.17 -6.88
N PRO A 237 0.51 17.67 -6.68
CA PRO A 237 1.50 17.57 -7.74
C PRO A 237 1.09 16.60 -8.85
N GLU A 238 1.69 16.78 -10.02
CA GLU A 238 1.67 15.77 -11.07
C GLU A 238 2.38 14.51 -10.57
N VAL A 239 1.87 13.36 -10.98
CA VAL A 239 2.40 12.05 -10.61
C VAL A 239 2.84 11.28 -11.84
N GLY A 240 3.66 10.28 -11.62
CA GLY A 240 4.22 9.46 -12.68
C GLY A 240 5.73 9.27 -12.53
N LEU A 241 6.38 8.83 -13.58
CA LEU A 241 7.82 8.65 -13.63
C LEU A 241 8.38 9.39 -14.85
N ALA A 242 9.38 10.25 -14.63
CA ALA A 242 9.98 11.04 -15.70
C ALA A 242 10.64 10.12 -16.75
N GLY A 243 10.34 10.37 -18.02
CA GLY A 243 10.85 9.57 -19.13
C GLY A 243 10.23 8.19 -19.32
N VAL A 244 9.24 7.83 -18.47
CA VAL A 244 8.52 6.55 -18.59
C VAL A 244 7.05 6.84 -18.87
N GLU A 245 6.51 6.19 -19.89
CA GLU A 245 5.09 6.26 -20.19
C GLU A 245 4.31 5.22 -19.36
N GLU A 246 3.10 5.61 -18.96
CA GLU A 246 2.19 4.70 -18.27
C GLU A 246 1.86 3.52 -19.20
N PRO A 247 2.03 2.26 -18.75
CA PRO A 247 1.68 1.09 -19.54
C PRO A 247 0.20 1.08 -19.92
N THR A 248 -0.07 0.72 -21.17
CA THR A 248 -1.44 0.61 -21.71
C THR A 248 -1.91 -0.82 -21.90
N THR A 249 -0.98 -1.78 -21.79
CA THR A 249 -1.24 -3.22 -21.92
C THR A 249 -0.65 -4.01 -20.76
N VAL A 250 -1.22 -5.19 -20.50
CA VAL A 250 -0.69 -6.13 -19.49
C VAL A 250 0.75 -6.53 -19.81
N ARG A 251 1.09 -6.67 -21.10
CA ARG A 251 2.46 -6.99 -21.54
C ARG A 251 3.43 -5.86 -21.20
N GLU A 252 3.07 -4.62 -21.51
CA GLU A 252 3.91 -3.46 -21.20
C GLU A 252 4.13 -3.33 -19.70
N TRP A 253 3.06 -3.48 -18.90
CA TRP A 253 3.14 -3.46 -17.45
C TRP A 253 4.05 -4.58 -16.94
N SER A 254 3.85 -5.81 -17.35
CA SER A 254 4.64 -6.94 -16.85
C SER A 254 6.11 -6.93 -17.29
N THR A 255 6.44 -6.25 -18.39
CA THR A 255 7.81 -6.13 -18.91
C THR A 255 8.51 -4.82 -18.54
N LEU A 256 7.81 -3.88 -17.92
CA LEU A 256 8.35 -2.54 -17.63
C LEU A 256 9.63 -2.56 -16.80
N PRO A 257 9.79 -3.40 -15.74
CA PRO A 257 11.03 -3.47 -14.97
C PRO A 257 12.26 -3.76 -15.83
N TRP A 258 12.14 -4.70 -16.76
CA TRP A 258 13.26 -5.06 -17.67
C TRP A 258 13.52 -4.01 -18.73
N ARG A 259 12.48 -3.34 -19.23
CA ARG A 259 12.63 -2.25 -20.20
C ARG A 259 13.35 -1.05 -19.57
N MET A 260 13.03 -0.74 -18.31
CA MET A 260 13.71 0.32 -17.56
C MET A 260 15.19 0.00 -17.34
N ALA A 261 15.51 -1.20 -16.90
CA ALA A 261 16.88 -1.63 -16.70
C ALA A 261 17.70 -1.60 -18.01
N ALA A 262 17.11 -1.98 -19.15
CA ALA A 262 17.76 -1.89 -20.44
C ALA A 262 18.00 -0.43 -20.89
N ALA A 263 17.06 0.47 -20.60
CA ALA A 263 17.21 1.90 -20.90
C ALA A 263 18.32 2.56 -20.05
N GLU A 264 18.44 2.21 -18.77
CA GLU A 264 19.53 2.69 -17.91
C GLU A 264 20.91 2.23 -18.38
N GLN A 265 21.03 1.00 -18.89
CA GLN A 265 22.28 0.47 -19.44
C GLN A 265 22.67 1.12 -20.79
N SER A 266 21.71 1.64 -21.53
CA SER A 266 21.95 2.31 -22.83
C SER A 266 22.37 3.78 -22.71
N VAL A 267 22.07 4.41 -21.58
CA VAL A 267 22.55 5.76 -21.24
C VAL A 267 23.88 5.60 -20.52
N THR A 268 24.99 6.01 -21.15
CA THR A 268 26.36 5.98 -20.59
C THR A 268 26.35 6.45 -19.15
N PRO A 269 27.20 5.87 -18.25
CA PRO A 269 27.04 5.99 -16.79
C PRO A 269 27.47 7.36 -16.26
N GLU A 270 26.68 8.39 -16.47
CA GLU A 270 26.73 9.58 -15.63
C GLU A 270 25.68 9.43 -14.53
N ARG A 271 26.12 8.84 -13.42
CA ARG A 271 25.49 8.77 -12.10
C ARG A 271 24.11 8.10 -12.07
N SER A 272 24.13 6.92 -11.44
CA SER A 272 22.95 6.23 -10.92
C SER A 272 21.99 7.21 -10.21
N PRO A 273 20.67 7.12 -10.40
CA PRO A 273 19.71 7.84 -9.57
C PRO A 273 19.93 7.64 -8.04
N MET A 274 20.58 6.55 -7.67
CA MET A 274 20.93 6.22 -6.28
C MET A 274 22.04 7.11 -5.67
N ASP A 275 22.87 7.76 -6.50
CA ASP A 275 23.89 8.72 -6.00
C ASP A 275 23.31 10.09 -5.64
N ARG A 276 22.01 10.30 -5.87
CA ARG A 276 21.31 11.56 -5.59
C ARG A 276 20.65 11.61 -4.22
N LEU A 277 20.77 10.54 -3.43
CA LEU A 277 20.21 10.57 -2.08
C LEU A 277 21.15 11.39 -1.18
N PRO A 278 20.65 12.44 -0.51
CA PRO A 278 21.44 13.12 0.50
C PRO A 278 21.85 12.11 1.58
N PRO A 279 23.07 12.24 2.11
CA PRO A 279 23.51 11.40 3.21
C PRO A 279 22.49 11.53 4.36
N ILE A 280 22.24 10.42 5.04
CA ILE A 280 21.44 10.41 6.27
C ILE A 280 22.16 11.40 7.21
N GLN A 281 21.57 12.57 7.41
CA GLN A 281 22.08 13.51 8.39
C GLN A 281 21.90 12.87 9.76
N SER A 282 23.00 12.41 10.33
CA SER A 282 23.09 12.06 11.74
C SER A 282 22.97 13.37 12.53
N SER A 283 21.81 13.60 13.11
CA SER A 283 21.60 14.58 14.18
C SER A 283 21.76 13.91 15.52
#